data_e9e4a39eb3c5bdabe3a22881cefa69ae
#
_entry.id   e9e4a39eb3c5bdabe3a22881cefa69ae
#
_cell.length_a   1.000
_cell.length_b   1.000
_cell.length_c   1.000
_cell.angle_alpha   90.00
_cell.angle_beta   90.00
_cell.angle_gamma   90.00
#
_symmetry.space_group_name_H-M   'P 1'
#
loop_
_entity.id
_entity.type
_entity.pdbx_description
1 polymer ?
#
loop_
_entity_poly.entity_id
_entity_poly.type
_entity_poly.pdbx_seq_one_letter_code
_entity_poly.pdbx_strand_id
1 'polypeptide(L)'
;MDLTAISAAAVMFILGATSPGPSLAVVLRNTMIGGRGRGLACAVGHGIGFGFYAAAVVFGLVTIMTELPALFTILQVIGIVFLVYLGYGIYTAQSQKIEHEGGNREGFVEGFFIAFLNPKIAVFMLAVLSSVLEPGMSSDTKWIIAVLGMSIDTIWYVLVALILSNSNLLSRIENNQKLMNRITGLLMFGLAVWSTWKLLI
;
A
#
# COMPACT_ATOMS: atom_id res chain seq x y z
N MET A 1 -15.88 19.40 2.55
CA MET A 1 -15.36 18.22 1.83
C MET A 1 -14.27 18.71 0.87
N ASP A 2 -13.06 18.22 0.99
CA ASP A 2 -11.94 18.62 0.13
C ASP A 2 -11.75 17.60 -0.99
N LEU A 3 -12.28 17.92 -2.17
CA LEU A 3 -12.23 17.04 -3.34
C LEU A 3 -10.82 16.92 -3.91
N THR A 4 -9.97 17.95 -3.75
CA THR A 4 -8.59 17.94 -4.23
C THR A 4 -7.76 16.95 -3.42
N ALA A 5 -7.87 17.00 -2.09
CA ALA A 5 -7.21 16.05 -1.21
C ALA A 5 -7.70 14.61 -1.43
N ILE A 6 -9.02 14.42 -1.60
CA ILE A 6 -9.61 13.09 -1.86
C ILE A 6 -9.08 12.51 -3.18
N SER A 7 -9.06 13.31 -4.25
CA SER A 7 -8.58 12.85 -5.57
C SER A 7 -7.08 12.56 -5.57
N ALA A 8 -6.28 13.40 -4.92
CA ALA A 8 -4.86 13.16 -4.75
C ALA A 8 -4.60 11.87 -3.95
N ALA A 9 -5.30 11.67 -2.83
CA ALA A 9 -5.21 10.44 -2.05
C ALA A 9 -5.60 9.19 -2.87
N ALA A 10 -6.67 9.28 -3.68
CA ALA A 10 -7.10 8.18 -4.55
C ALA A 10 -5.99 7.75 -5.53
N VAL A 11 -5.39 8.71 -6.23
CA VAL A 11 -4.29 8.44 -7.16
C VAL A 11 -3.12 7.76 -6.44
N MET A 12 -2.76 8.27 -5.26
CA MET A 12 -1.69 7.70 -4.45
C MET A 12 -1.99 6.27 -3.99
N PHE A 13 -3.21 6.02 -3.50
CA PHE A 13 -3.60 4.66 -3.10
C PHE A 13 -3.59 3.68 -4.28
N ILE A 14 -4.02 4.10 -5.48
CA ILE A 14 -3.91 3.28 -6.70
C ILE A 14 -2.45 2.95 -7.00
N LEU A 15 -1.56 3.94 -6.99
CA LEU A 15 -0.13 3.73 -7.23
C LEU A 15 0.51 2.82 -6.17
N GLY A 16 0.14 3.01 -4.91
CA GLY A 16 0.60 2.16 -3.80
C GLY A 16 0.13 0.71 -3.92
N ALA A 17 -1.16 0.50 -4.16
CA ALA A 17 -1.77 -0.82 -4.27
C ALA A 17 -1.24 -1.60 -5.49
N THR A 18 -1.09 -0.92 -6.64
CA THR A 18 -0.58 -1.55 -7.87
C THR A 18 0.92 -1.83 -7.83
N SER A 19 1.65 -1.23 -6.89
CA SER A 19 3.10 -1.43 -6.78
C SER A 19 3.43 -2.83 -6.23
N PRO A 20 4.23 -3.66 -6.93
CA PRO A 20 4.61 -4.99 -6.45
C PRO A 20 5.35 -4.89 -5.11
N GLY A 21 5.10 -5.86 -4.24
CA GLY A 21 5.71 -5.92 -2.92
C GLY A 21 5.20 -7.09 -2.09
N PRO A 22 5.51 -7.13 -0.79
CA PRO A 22 5.11 -8.22 0.11
C PRO A 22 3.61 -8.52 0.08
N SER A 23 2.77 -7.49 0.02
CA SER A 23 1.30 -7.63 -0.05
C SER A 23 0.86 -8.40 -1.29
N LEU A 24 1.37 -8.03 -2.48
CA LEU A 24 1.08 -8.75 -3.72
C LEU A 24 1.56 -10.20 -3.63
N ALA A 25 2.77 -10.43 -3.14
CA ALA A 25 3.34 -11.78 -2.99
C ALA A 25 2.48 -12.67 -2.08
N VAL A 26 1.97 -12.14 -0.96
CA VAL A 26 1.10 -12.89 -0.03
C VAL A 26 -0.25 -13.21 -0.66
N VAL A 27 -0.89 -12.27 -1.38
CA VAL A 27 -2.16 -12.53 -2.08
C VAL A 27 -1.96 -13.56 -3.20
N LEU A 28 -0.87 -13.44 -3.98
CA LEU A 28 -0.47 -14.43 -4.99
C LEU A 28 -0.32 -15.82 -4.36
N ARG A 29 0.51 -15.93 -3.33
CA ARG A 29 0.76 -17.16 -2.60
C ARG A 29 -0.54 -17.80 -2.10
N ASN A 30 -1.42 -17.03 -1.45
CA ASN A 30 -2.69 -17.53 -0.94
C ASN A 30 -3.63 -18.03 -2.06
N THR A 31 -3.62 -17.34 -3.21
CA THR A 31 -4.40 -17.75 -4.39
C THR A 31 -3.86 -19.05 -4.98
N MET A 32 -2.54 -19.21 -5.03
CA MET A 32 -1.89 -20.42 -5.57
C MET A 32 -2.09 -21.64 -4.68
N ILE A 33 -1.99 -21.47 -3.36
CA ILE A 33 -2.04 -22.58 -2.39
C ILE A 33 -3.46 -23.06 -2.15
N GLY A 34 -4.36 -22.15 -1.82
CA GLY A 34 -5.74 -22.44 -1.40
C GLY A 34 -6.79 -22.07 -2.46
N GLY A 35 -6.36 -21.81 -3.69
CA GLY A 35 -7.25 -21.42 -4.76
C GLY A 35 -7.92 -20.06 -4.56
N ARG A 36 -8.93 -19.80 -5.39
CA ARG A 36 -9.67 -18.54 -5.42
C ARG A 36 -10.23 -18.10 -4.05
N GLY A 37 -10.77 -19.06 -3.27
CA GLY A 37 -11.41 -18.74 -1.98
C GLY A 37 -10.42 -18.15 -0.97
N ARG A 38 -9.28 -18.79 -0.82
CA ARG A 38 -8.21 -18.33 0.08
C ARG A 38 -7.59 -17.02 -0.39
N GLY A 39 -7.38 -16.86 -1.71
CA GLY A 39 -6.90 -15.62 -2.30
C GLY A 39 -7.83 -14.44 -2.03
N LEU A 40 -9.15 -14.63 -2.21
CA LEU A 40 -10.18 -13.62 -1.89
C LEU A 40 -10.22 -13.29 -0.40
N ALA A 41 -10.15 -14.30 0.47
CA ALA A 41 -10.11 -14.08 1.92
C ALA A 41 -8.87 -13.26 2.32
N CYS A 42 -7.71 -13.55 1.72
CA CYS A 42 -6.49 -12.78 1.91
C CYS A 42 -6.64 -11.32 1.42
N ALA A 43 -7.22 -11.10 0.24
CA ALA A 43 -7.46 -9.79 -0.33
C ALA A 43 -8.38 -8.92 0.57
N VAL A 44 -9.47 -9.51 1.07
CA VAL A 44 -10.40 -8.83 1.99
C VAL A 44 -9.73 -8.53 3.33
N GLY A 45 -8.99 -9.50 3.89
CA GLY A 45 -8.22 -9.27 5.11
C GLY A 45 -7.21 -8.15 4.96
N HIS A 46 -6.50 -8.11 3.82
CA HIS A 46 -5.54 -7.06 3.50
C HIS A 46 -6.22 -5.68 3.45
N GLY A 47 -7.33 -5.55 2.72
CA GLY A 47 -8.06 -4.29 2.62
C GLY A 47 -8.57 -3.78 3.96
N ILE A 48 -9.09 -4.67 4.82
CA ILE A 48 -9.52 -4.31 6.17
C ILE A 48 -8.33 -3.83 7.01
N GLY A 49 -7.21 -4.57 7.01
CA GLY A 49 -5.98 -4.16 7.70
C GLY A 49 -5.45 -2.82 7.21
N PHE A 50 -5.47 -2.60 5.89
CA PHE A 50 -5.12 -1.33 5.27
C PHE A 50 -6.05 -0.19 5.70
N GLY A 51 -7.37 -0.43 5.77
CA GLY A 51 -8.36 0.55 6.18
C GLY A 51 -8.16 1.02 7.63
N PHE A 52 -7.92 0.09 8.57
CA PHE A 52 -7.56 0.43 9.94
C PHE A 52 -6.28 1.25 10.01
N TYR A 53 -5.28 0.85 9.24
CA TYR A 53 -4.02 1.58 9.18
C TYR A 53 -4.21 2.97 8.59
N ALA A 54 -4.96 3.11 7.50
CA ALA A 54 -5.26 4.39 6.86
C ALA A 54 -6.00 5.34 7.82
N ALA A 55 -7.00 4.85 8.55
CA ALA A 55 -7.71 5.65 9.55
C ALA A 55 -6.75 6.12 10.66
N ALA A 56 -5.93 5.22 11.20
CA ALA A 56 -4.96 5.58 12.23
C ALA A 56 -3.97 6.67 11.74
N VAL A 57 -3.47 6.55 10.51
CA VAL A 57 -2.54 7.52 9.94
C VAL A 57 -3.23 8.86 9.65
N VAL A 58 -4.41 8.85 8.99
CA VAL A 58 -5.12 10.08 8.62
C VAL A 58 -5.49 10.90 9.85
N PHE A 59 -6.01 10.27 10.90
CA PHE A 59 -6.40 10.99 12.13
C PHE A 59 -5.18 11.32 13.00
N GLY A 60 -4.25 10.39 13.16
CA GLY A 60 -3.03 10.60 13.97
C GLY A 60 -2.08 11.62 13.35
N LEU A 61 -1.89 11.56 12.03
CA LEU A 61 -0.97 12.44 11.33
C LEU A 61 -1.43 13.91 11.39
N VAL A 62 -2.73 14.19 11.21
CA VAL A 62 -3.26 15.55 11.33
C VAL A 62 -3.05 16.10 12.74
N THR A 63 -3.23 15.28 13.78
CA THR A 63 -2.95 15.70 15.15
C THR A 63 -1.46 16.04 15.35
N ILE A 64 -0.56 15.22 14.82
CA ILE A 64 0.88 15.48 14.88
C ILE A 64 1.24 16.76 14.12
N MET A 65 0.61 17.04 12.98
CA MET A 65 0.82 18.28 12.21
C MET A 65 0.50 19.54 13.03
N THR A 66 -0.58 19.50 13.80
CA THR A 66 -1.05 20.66 14.57
C THR A 66 -0.34 20.83 15.90
N GLU A 67 -0.13 19.74 16.64
CA GLU A 67 0.40 19.77 18.00
C GLU A 67 1.94 19.66 18.07
N LEU A 68 2.54 18.99 17.09
CA LEU A 68 3.98 18.66 17.07
C LEU A 68 4.61 18.87 15.69
N PRO A 69 4.60 20.11 15.14
CA PRO A 69 5.02 20.35 13.74
C PRO A 69 6.48 19.94 13.45
N ALA A 70 7.39 20.07 14.43
CA ALA A 70 8.76 19.60 14.26
C ALA A 70 8.85 18.07 14.11
N LEU A 71 8.07 17.32 14.90
CA LEU A 71 7.98 15.88 14.78
C LEU A 71 7.39 15.48 13.42
N PHE A 72 6.37 16.21 12.95
CA PHE A 72 5.79 15.98 11.64
C PHE A 72 6.83 16.10 10.52
N THR A 73 7.63 17.18 10.51
CA THR A 73 8.71 17.36 9.54
C THR A 73 9.75 16.23 9.58
N ILE A 74 10.13 15.79 10.78
CA ILE A 74 11.06 14.65 10.96
C ILE A 74 10.45 13.38 10.35
N LEU A 75 9.18 13.09 10.62
CA LEU A 75 8.49 11.93 10.08
C LEU A 75 8.37 11.97 8.55
N GLN A 76 8.14 13.16 7.96
CA GLN A 76 8.16 13.33 6.50
C GLN A 76 9.53 13.00 5.91
N VAL A 77 10.60 13.52 6.48
CA VAL A 77 11.97 13.24 6.01
C VAL A 77 12.30 11.76 6.12
N ILE A 78 11.98 11.13 7.25
CA ILE A 78 12.14 9.67 7.43
C ILE A 78 11.36 8.90 6.36
N GLY A 79 10.11 9.30 6.09
CA GLY A 79 9.27 8.70 5.07
C GLY A 79 9.89 8.79 3.67
N ILE A 80 10.40 9.97 3.29
CA ILE A 80 11.07 10.18 2.00
C ILE A 80 12.32 9.30 1.87
N VAL A 81 13.19 9.30 2.88
CA VAL A 81 14.41 8.47 2.89
C VAL A 81 14.06 6.99 2.73
N PHE A 82 13.02 6.54 3.42
CA PHE A 82 12.60 5.15 3.35
C PHE A 82 11.92 4.79 2.02
N LEU A 83 11.19 5.71 1.36
CA LEU A 83 10.71 5.51 0.00
C LEU A 83 11.86 5.26 -0.98
N VAL A 84 12.96 6.01 -0.84
CA VAL A 84 14.17 5.79 -1.64
C VAL A 84 14.78 4.42 -1.33
N TYR A 85 14.91 4.08 -0.05
CA TYR A 85 15.44 2.78 0.40
C TYR A 85 14.59 1.61 -0.13
N LEU A 86 13.27 1.66 0.03
CA LEU A 86 12.36 0.65 -0.49
C LEU A 86 12.37 0.59 -2.01
N GLY A 87 12.38 1.75 -2.68
CA GLY A 87 12.45 1.85 -4.14
C GLY A 87 13.71 1.15 -4.67
N TYR A 88 14.85 1.36 -4.04
CA TYR A 88 16.08 0.69 -4.37
C TYR A 88 16.02 -0.83 -4.13
N GLY A 89 15.53 -1.24 -2.95
CA GLY A 89 15.38 -2.65 -2.59
C GLY A 89 14.46 -3.40 -3.56
N ILE A 90 13.32 -2.81 -3.93
CA ILE A 90 12.38 -3.41 -4.89
C ILE A 90 13.00 -3.43 -6.31
N TYR A 91 13.64 -2.35 -6.74
CA TYR A 91 14.27 -2.24 -8.06
C TYR A 91 15.34 -3.32 -8.29
N THR A 92 16.09 -3.65 -7.24
CA THR A 92 17.17 -4.65 -7.27
C THR A 92 16.73 -6.07 -6.89
N ALA A 93 15.48 -6.25 -6.44
CA ALA A 93 14.99 -7.55 -5.97
C ALA A 93 15.01 -8.62 -7.07
N GLN A 94 15.48 -9.81 -6.68
CA GLN A 94 15.42 -11.02 -7.52
C GLN A 94 14.12 -11.79 -7.26
N SER A 95 13.71 -12.62 -8.25
CA SER A 95 12.52 -13.47 -8.14
C SER A 95 12.69 -14.54 -7.05
N GLN A 96 11.71 -14.66 -6.16
CA GLN A 96 11.69 -15.69 -5.11
C GLN A 96 10.66 -16.78 -5.42
N LYS A 97 11.01 -18.06 -5.13
CA LYS A 97 10.07 -19.20 -5.19
C LYS A 97 9.23 -19.27 -3.92
N ILE A 98 7.98 -19.68 -4.06
CA ILE A 98 6.97 -19.71 -2.99
C ILE A 98 6.73 -21.15 -2.52
N GLU A 99 6.81 -21.41 -1.19
CA GLU A 99 6.51 -22.69 -0.55
C GLU A 99 5.13 -22.73 0.12
N HIS A 100 4.50 -23.90 0.27
CA HIS A 100 3.05 -24.08 0.44
C HIS A 100 2.60 -24.64 1.80
N GLU A 101 1.60 -23.98 2.48
CA GLU A 101 0.64 -24.60 3.43
C GLU A 101 -0.46 -23.62 3.93
N GLY A 102 -1.71 -24.11 4.24
CA GLY A 102 -2.76 -23.40 5.01
C GLY A 102 -4.17 -23.17 4.37
N GLY A 103 -5.22 -22.79 5.15
CA GLY A 103 -6.65 -22.65 4.79
C GLY A 103 -7.18 -21.19 4.58
N ASN A 104 -8.51 -21.00 4.33
CA ASN A 104 -9.11 -19.68 4.04
C ASN A 104 -9.03 -18.70 5.22
N ARG A 105 -9.22 -19.17 6.47
CA ARG A 105 -9.10 -18.35 7.68
C ARG A 105 -7.69 -17.79 7.81
N GLU A 106 -6.70 -18.60 7.52
CA GLU A 106 -5.29 -18.20 7.54
C GLU A 106 -5.00 -17.19 6.45
N GLY A 107 -5.57 -17.36 5.25
CA GLY A 107 -5.47 -16.36 4.19
C GLY A 107 -5.95 -14.97 4.64
N PHE A 108 -7.11 -14.87 5.29
CA PHE A 108 -7.63 -13.61 5.82
C PHE A 108 -6.68 -13.00 6.86
N VAL A 109 -6.23 -13.82 7.81
CA VAL A 109 -5.33 -13.36 8.88
C VAL A 109 -3.98 -12.92 8.32
N GLU A 110 -3.40 -13.69 7.40
CA GLU A 110 -2.17 -13.30 6.71
C GLU A 110 -2.34 -11.98 5.95
N GLY A 111 -3.45 -11.82 5.21
CA GLY A 111 -3.77 -10.57 4.50
C GLY A 111 -3.86 -9.39 5.46
N PHE A 112 -4.60 -9.52 6.55
CA PHE A 112 -4.75 -8.47 7.54
C PHE A 112 -3.41 -8.04 8.15
N PHE A 113 -2.63 -9.00 8.64
CA PHE A 113 -1.37 -8.67 9.31
C PHE A 113 -0.29 -8.18 8.34
N ILE A 114 -0.24 -8.69 7.10
CA ILE A 114 0.71 -8.17 6.13
C ILE A 114 0.40 -6.71 5.76
N ALA A 115 -0.87 -6.30 5.70
CA ALA A 115 -1.22 -4.90 5.49
C ALA A 115 -0.84 -4.06 6.71
N PHE A 116 -1.18 -4.53 7.92
CA PHE A 116 -1.01 -3.76 9.15
C PHE A 116 0.45 -3.64 9.59
N LEU A 117 1.27 -4.69 9.36
CA LEU A 117 2.67 -4.74 9.75
C LEU A 117 3.66 -4.45 8.62
N ASN A 118 3.16 -4.16 7.41
CA ASN A 118 4.02 -3.92 6.26
C ASN A 118 4.72 -2.56 6.34
N PRO A 119 6.04 -2.51 6.52
CA PRO A 119 6.77 -1.26 6.62
C PRO A 119 6.67 -0.42 5.34
N LYS A 120 6.49 -1.05 4.17
CA LYS A 120 6.26 -0.35 2.90
C LYS A 120 4.97 0.48 2.97
N ILE A 121 3.88 -0.11 3.49
CA ILE A 121 2.59 0.59 3.65
C ILE A 121 2.73 1.72 4.67
N ALA A 122 3.37 1.43 5.82
CA ALA A 122 3.58 2.39 6.88
C ALA A 122 4.21 3.68 6.37
N VAL A 123 5.32 3.54 5.69
CA VAL A 123 6.11 4.69 5.25
C VAL A 123 5.55 5.32 3.99
N PHE A 124 4.99 4.52 3.08
CA PHE A 124 4.24 5.04 1.93
C PHE A 124 3.09 5.94 2.40
N MET A 125 2.30 5.49 3.36
CA MET A 125 1.21 6.29 3.95
C MET A 125 1.73 7.57 4.60
N LEU A 126 2.80 7.47 5.39
CA LEU A 126 3.38 8.63 6.03
C LEU A 126 3.88 9.65 5.01
N ALA A 127 4.70 9.24 4.04
CA ALA A 127 5.28 10.14 3.04
C ALA A 127 4.23 10.76 2.10
N VAL A 128 3.23 9.97 1.71
CA VAL A 128 2.23 10.39 0.73
C VAL A 128 1.08 11.16 1.39
N LEU A 129 0.50 10.65 2.46
CA LEU A 129 -0.61 11.34 3.12
C LEU A 129 -0.16 12.63 3.80
N SER A 130 1.09 12.72 4.30
CA SER A 130 1.62 13.97 4.85
C SER A 130 1.66 15.12 3.86
N SER A 131 1.68 14.82 2.56
CA SER A 131 1.67 15.84 1.50
C SER A 131 0.26 16.15 0.95
N VAL A 132 -0.75 15.40 1.39
CA VAL A 132 -2.16 15.56 0.99
C VAL A 132 -3.03 16.09 2.12
N LEU A 133 -2.73 15.70 3.35
CA LEU A 133 -3.48 16.11 4.53
C LEU A 133 -3.10 17.53 4.95
N GLU A 134 -4.10 18.32 5.36
CA GLU A 134 -3.92 19.69 5.83
C GLU A 134 -4.51 19.87 7.23
N PRO A 135 -3.91 20.75 8.07
CA PRO A 135 -4.53 21.16 9.32
C PRO A 135 -5.91 21.75 9.08
N GLY A 136 -6.87 21.41 9.94
CA GLY A 136 -8.26 21.88 9.81
C GLY A 136 -9.14 21.09 8.86
N MET A 137 -8.61 20.05 8.19
CA MET A 137 -9.40 19.15 7.35
C MET A 137 -10.57 18.53 8.14
N SER A 138 -11.77 18.54 7.57
CA SER A 138 -12.98 18.02 8.22
C SER A 138 -12.88 16.50 8.48
N SER A 139 -13.51 16.05 9.56
CA SER A 139 -13.59 14.63 9.89
C SER A 139 -14.20 13.79 8.77
N ASP A 140 -15.19 14.34 8.06
CA ASP A 140 -15.81 13.67 6.92
C ASP A 140 -14.79 13.41 5.80
N THR A 141 -13.95 14.40 5.45
CA THR A 141 -12.90 14.24 4.46
C THR A 141 -11.89 13.16 4.89
N LYS A 142 -11.51 13.14 6.16
CA LYS A 142 -10.61 12.15 6.74
C LYS A 142 -11.17 10.74 6.64
N TRP A 143 -12.44 10.54 7.00
CA TRP A 143 -13.11 9.25 6.88
C TRP A 143 -13.26 8.80 5.43
N ILE A 144 -13.60 9.73 4.52
CA ILE A 144 -13.67 9.42 3.08
C ILE A 144 -12.32 8.95 2.57
N ILE A 145 -11.21 9.60 2.92
CA ILE A 145 -9.86 9.18 2.52
C ILE A 145 -9.54 7.78 3.05
N ALA A 146 -9.83 7.50 4.33
CA ALA A 146 -9.56 6.19 4.92
C ALA A 146 -10.38 5.06 4.26
N VAL A 147 -11.69 5.28 4.07
CA VAL A 147 -12.59 4.31 3.42
C VAL A 147 -12.24 4.12 1.94
N LEU A 148 -11.86 5.21 1.26
CA LEU A 148 -11.42 5.16 -0.14
C LEU A 148 -10.15 4.31 -0.28
N GLY A 149 -9.18 4.49 0.61
CA GLY A 149 -7.96 3.69 0.64
C GLY A 149 -8.27 2.20 0.86
N MET A 150 -9.10 1.88 1.85
CA MET A 150 -9.58 0.52 2.09
C MET A 150 -10.25 -0.08 0.85
N SER A 151 -11.12 0.70 0.19
CA SER A 151 -11.89 0.22 -0.97
C SER A 151 -10.97 -0.04 -2.18
N ILE A 152 -10.08 0.89 -2.49
CA ILE A 152 -9.12 0.77 -3.60
C ILE A 152 -8.21 -0.44 -3.39
N ASP A 153 -7.67 -0.59 -2.19
CA ASP A 153 -6.79 -1.70 -1.83
C ASP A 153 -7.51 -3.05 -1.93
N THR A 154 -8.71 -3.14 -1.33
CA THR A 154 -9.54 -4.36 -1.38
C THR A 154 -9.88 -4.73 -2.83
N ILE A 155 -10.39 -3.76 -3.62
CA ILE A 155 -10.77 -4.00 -5.02
C ILE A 155 -9.56 -4.48 -5.82
N TRP A 156 -8.41 -3.83 -5.65
CA TRP A 156 -7.19 -4.23 -6.36
C TRP A 156 -6.79 -5.68 -6.06
N TYR A 157 -6.67 -6.06 -4.79
CA TYR A 157 -6.25 -7.42 -4.44
C TYR A 157 -7.32 -8.48 -4.71
N VAL A 158 -8.60 -8.14 -4.64
CA VAL A 158 -9.68 -9.00 -5.11
C VAL A 158 -9.55 -9.26 -6.61
N LEU A 159 -9.32 -8.23 -7.42
CA LEU A 159 -9.09 -8.38 -8.86
C LEU A 159 -7.85 -9.24 -9.13
N VAL A 160 -6.76 -9.01 -8.41
CA VAL A 160 -5.55 -9.83 -8.49
C VAL A 160 -5.86 -11.30 -8.20
N ALA A 161 -6.56 -11.61 -7.10
CA ALA A 161 -6.91 -12.99 -6.74
C ALA A 161 -7.83 -13.65 -7.79
N LEU A 162 -8.78 -12.89 -8.35
CA LEU A 162 -9.68 -13.37 -9.40
C LEU A 162 -8.97 -13.68 -10.71
N ILE A 163 -8.11 -12.77 -11.15
CA ILE A 163 -7.36 -12.88 -12.41
C ILE A 163 -6.33 -14.02 -12.32
N LEU A 164 -5.67 -14.14 -11.19
CA LEU A 164 -4.60 -15.12 -10.96
C LEU A 164 -5.09 -16.52 -10.61
N SER A 165 -6.39 -16.69 -10.34
CA SER A 165 -6.96 -18.04 -10.28
C SER A 165 -6.89 -18.76 -11.63
N ASN A 166 -6.46 -18.08 -12.71
CA ASN A 166 -6.18 -18.67 -14.03
C ASN A 166 -4.67 -18.93 -14.19
N SER A 167 -4.28 -20.21 -14.25
CA SER A 167 -2.91 -20.70 -14.27
C SER A 167 -1.98 -20.11 -15.37
N ASN A 168 -2.57 -19.73 -16.52
CA ASN A 168 -1.80 -19.18 -17.64
C ASN A 168 -1.32 -17.73 -17.41
N LEU A 169 -2.00 -16.98 -16.58
CA LEU A 169 -1.61 -15.60 -16.27
C LEU A 169 -0.55 -15.55 -15.17
N LEU A 170 -0.63 -16.50 -14.25
CA LEU A 170 0.32 -16.63 -13.16
C LEU A 170 1.75 -16.80 -13.66
N SER A 171 1.96 -17.74 -14.60
CA SER A 171 3.27 -17.98 -15.20
C SER A 171 3.84 -16.76 -15.95
N ARG A 172 2.97 -15.93 -16.54
CA ARG A 172 3.40 -14.68 -17.20
C ARG A 172 3.88 -13.63 -16.19
N ILE A 173 3.24 -13.54 -15.03
CA ILE A 173 3.63 -12.60 -13.97
C ILE A 173 4.95 -13.03 -13.34
N GLU A 174 5.11 -14.32 -13.06
CA GLU A 174 6.37 -14.87 -12.55
C GLU A 174 7.53 -14.59 -13.51
N ASN A 175 7.31 -14.77 -14.81
CA ASN A 175 8.33 -14.52 -15.84
C ASN A 175 8.68 -13.02 -16.01
N ASN A 176 7.77 -12.10 -15.64
CA ASN A 176 7.99 -10.66 -15.77
C ASN A 176 8.26 -9.96 -14.42
N GLN A 177 8.47 -10.70 -13.33
CA GLN A 177 8.65 -10.16 -11.99
C GLN A 177 9.77 -9.11 -11.91
N LYS A 178 10.87 -9.31 -12.63
CA LYS A 178 11.98 -8.35 -12.69
C LYS A 178 11.59 -7.01 -13.31
N LEU A 179 10.79 -7.01 -14.38
CA LEU A 179 10.28 -5.78 -15.00
C LEU A 179 9.31 -5.06 -14.05
N MET A 180 8.41 -5.80 -13.42
CA MET A 180 7.46 -5.26 -12.45
C MET A 180 8.20 -4.63 -11.24
N ASN A 181 9.22 -5.29 -10.71
CA ASN A 181 10.03 -4.75 -9.63
C ASN A 181 10.73 -3.45 -10.04
N ARG A 182 11.27 -3.37 -11.27
CA ARG A 182 11.90 -2.13 -11.77
C ARG A 182 10.93 -0.98 -11.89
N ILE A 183 9.75 -1.21 -12.48
CA ILE A 183 8.71 -0.19 -12.63
C ILE A 183 8.29 0.31 -11.24
N THR A 184 8.08 -0.59 -10.29
CA THR A 184 7.70 -0.21 -8.92
C THR A 184 8.78 0.58 -8.21
N GLY A 185 10.04 0.17 -8.32
CA GLY A 185 11.15 0.92 -7.74
C GLY A 185 11.20 2.34 -8.29
N LEU A 186 11.03 2.53 -9.60
CA LEU A 186 10.96 3.85 -10.24
C LEU A 186 9.77 4.68 -9.76
N LEU A 187 8.60 4.07 -9.58
CA LEU A 187 7.42 4.75 -9.01
C LEU A 187 7.68 5.23 -7.57
N MET A 188 8.38 4.43 -6.74
CA MET A 188 8.76 4.83 -5.38
C MET A 188 9.72 6.03 -5.40
N PHE A 189 10.69 6.05 -6.32
CA PHE A 189 11.57 7.22 -6.51
C PHE A 189 10.80 8.45 -6.96
N GLY A 190 9.86 8.32 -7.89
CA GLY A 190 8.98 9.41 -8.32
C GLY A 190 8.17 9.99 -7.16
N LEU A 191 7.61 9.14 -6.31
CA LEU A 191 6.89 9.56 -5.10
C LEU A 191 7.82 10.25 -4.09
N ALA A 192 9.05 9.75 -3.90
CA ALA A 192 10.03 10.41 -3.03
C ALA A 192 10.37 11.82 -3.53
N VAL A 193 10.60 11.99 -4.84
CA VAL A 193 10.84 13.30 -5.45
C VAL A 193 9.65 14.23 -5.26
N TRP A 194 8.43 13.75 -5.51
CA TRP A 194 7.21 14.54 -5.32
C TRP A 194 7.02 14.96 -3.85
N SER A 195 7.22 14.04 -2.90
CA SER A 195 7.13 14.33 -1.47
C SER A 195 8.19 15.33 -1.01
N THR A 196 9.41 15.24 -1.57
CA THR A 196 10.48 16.21 -1.30
C THR A 196 10.11 17.60 -1.83
N TRP A 197 9.56 17.67 -3.05
CA TRP A 197 9.07 18.94 -3.61
C TRP A 197 8.04 19.60 -2.69
N LYS A 198 7.07 18.82 -2.22
CA LYS A 198 6.01 19.30 -1.30
C LYS A 198 6.55 19.74 0.07
N LEU A 199 7.67 19.20 0.51
CA LEU A 199 8.31 19.61 1.78
C LEU A 199 9.04 20.96 1.65
N LEU A 200 9.48 21.33 0.44
CA LEU A 200 10.29 22.52 0.18
C LEU A 200 9.47 23.76 -0.20
N ILE A 201 8.21 23.59 -0.59
CA ILE A 201 7.28 24.67 -0.97
C ILE A 201 6.13 24.82 0.01
#